data_ec6f46cfadf698fcc64bf3ecf99b7ca4
#
_entry.id   ec6f46cfadf698fcc64bf3ecf99b7ca4
#
_cell.length_a   1.000
_cell.length_b   1.000
_cell.length_c   1.000
_cell.angle_alpha   90.00
_cell.angle_beta   90.00
_cell.angle_gamma   90.00
#
_symmetry.space_group_name_H-M   'P 1'
#
loop_
_entity.id
_entity.type
_entity.pdbx_description
1 polymer ?
#
loop_
_entity_poly.entity_id
_entity_poly.type
_entity_poly.pdbx_seq_one_letter_code
_entity_poly.pdbx_strand_id
1 'polypeptide(L)'
;MNAENLRDLLAGPKAVKIHLIGVAGSGMSGIAALLLGLGHEVGGSDKVDTIEVERLAKKGLKFSCPHTAECVRGVDLVVYSSAIKEGNPAYDEARKLGIPMVRRADALSAVMASKKGIIVCGMHGKTTTSAMAAHLLRAGALKPSHYVGAEIPILGTNARWDSEGEYFVAEGDESDGTLVNYHPHHAIVLNIEPEHLDFYKDLAAIDAVYGRLISQTSGKIFYCADDTGAKRVCSGHPRAISYGHSPEAHYRLVDLATKNFCSYFRVQRGSEILGEVILNIPGAHNALNALAAIALATEIGVPFEKISAALETFRGARRRFEILYGSPRQLVVDDYGHHPTEIAATIATARTGPNKRVVVMFQPHRFTRTLALKDLFGLSFQKADHVFVADIYPASEASIPGVTGQTVVDSALACGHPSAHFIPKTSKIHEAAGAVLEEGDLVLSLGAGNIHEAGNRLAADLKNRDRLLEVMGPGRIKLYEPLSKHTTMLVGG
;
A
#
# COMPACT_ATOMS: atom_id res chain seq x y z
N MET A 1 20.56 20.99 7.70
CA MET A 1 19.67 21.37 8.81
C MET A 1 19.57 20.16 9.73
N ASN A 2 19.62 20.31 11.05
CA ASN A 2 19.43 19.19 11.97
C ASN A 2 17.91 18.96 12.23
N ALA A 3 17.56 17.82 12.81
CA ALA A 3 16.15 17.42 13.02
C ALA A 3 15.38 18.38 13.93
N GLU A 4 16.02 18.93 14.94
CA GLU A 4 15.42 19.88 15.89
C GLU A 4 15.06 21.20 15.18
N ASN A 5 16.00 21.77 14.44
CA ASN A 5 15.79 23.00 13.68
C ASN A 5 14.69 22.81 12.60
N LEU A 6 14.63 21.63 11.99
CA LEU A 6 13.58 21.32 10.99
C LEU A 6 12.20 21.25 11.66
N ARG A 7 12.11 20.59 12.81
CA ARG A 7 10.86 20.52 13.59
C ARG A 7 10.40 21.92 13.97
N ASP A 8 11.30 22.74 14.53
CA ASP A 8 10.96 24.08 14.99
C ASP A 8 10.57 25.02 13.84
N LEU A 9 11.16 24.81 12.66
CA LEU A 9 10.78 25.50 11.43
C LEU A 9 9.36 25.12 10.97
N LEU A 10 9.03 23.83 10.94
CA LEU A 10 7.75 23.32 10.42
C LEU A 10 6.61 23.38 11.43
N ALA A 11 6.90 23.34 12.74
CA ALA A 11 5.90 23.46 13.81
C ALA A 11 5.77 24.89 14.34
N GLY A 12 6.61 25.82 13.87
CA GLY A 12 6.60 27.22 14.31
C GLY A 12 5.36 27.98 13.82
N PRO A 13 5.07 29.14 14.45
CA PRO A 13 3.87 29.92 14.16
C PRO A 13 3.94 30.69 12.83
N LYS A 14 5.11 30.77 12.20
CA LYS A 14 5.33 31.50 10.94
C LYS A 14 5.20 30.58 9.75
N ALA A 15 4.39 30.98 8.76
CA ALA A 15 4.34 30.27 7.49
C ALA A 15 5.71 30.28 6.79
N VAL A 16 6.13 29.11 6.32
CA VAL A 16 7.39 28.85 5.62
C VAL A 16 7.09 28.63 4.14
N LYS A 17 7.93 29.13 3.26
CA LYS A 17 7.86 28.85 1.83
C LYS A 17 8.63 27.59 1.50
N ILE A 18 7.92 26.53 1.13
CA ILE A 18 8.49 25.20 0.93
C ILE A 18 8.26 24.74 -0.49
N HIS A 19 9.29 24.20 -1.16
CA HIS A 19 9.13 23.57 -2.46
C HIS A 19 9.41 22.06 -2.41
N LEU A 20 8.50 21.26 -2.99
CA LEU A 20 8.63 19.81 -3.08
C LEU A 20 9.06 19.37 -4.47
N ILE A 21 10.22 18.73 -4.61
CA ILE A 21 10.69 18.17 -5.88
C ILE A 21 10.25 16.71 -5.98
N GLY A 22 9.44 16.39 -7.00
CA GLY A 22 8.80 15.08 -7.19
C GLY A 22 7.42 14.97 -6.51
N VAL A 23 6.65 16.07 -6.51
CA VAL A 23 5.40 16.20 -5.74
C VAL A 23 4.26 15.30 -6.22
N ALA A 24 4.27 14.84 -7.47
CA ALA A 24 3.26 13.94 -8.01
C ALA A 24 3.34 12.49 -7.47
N GLY A 25 4.47 12.13 -6.87
CA GLY A 25 4.60 10.82 -6.19
C GLY A 25 3.70 10.75 -4.93
N SER A 26 3.07 9.58 -4.69
CA SER A 26 2.10 9.39 -3.59
C SER A 26 2.63 9.80 -2.21
N GLY A 27 3.90 9.50 -1.91
CA GLY A 27 4.53 9.91 -0.66
C GLY A 27 4.77 11.42 -0.57
N MET A 28 5.19 12.06 -1.65
CA MET A 28 5.47 13.49 -1.69
C MET A 28 4.20 14.33 -1.69
N SER A 29 3.15 13.90 -2.39
CA SER A 29 1.83 14.55 -2.38
C SER A 29 1.21 14.53 -0.97
N GLY A 30 1.42 13.44 -0.22
CA GLY A 30 1.02 13.36 1.18
C GLY A 30 1.75 14.39 2.06
N ILE A 31 3.07 14.58 1.89
CA ILE A 31 3.80 15.63 2.60
C ILE A 31 3.27 17.02 2.23
N ALA A 32 3.02 17.28 0.93
CA ALA A 32 2.43 18.54 0.50
C ALA A 32 1.08 18.81 1.19
N ALA A 33 0.21 17.79 1.30
CA ALA A 33 -1.07 17.89 1.98
C ALA A 33 -0.92 18.25 3.46
N LEU A 34 0.05 17.67 4.16
CA LEU A 34 0.34 17.95 5.56
C LEU A 34 0.84 19.39 5.75
N LEU A 35 1.80 19.81 4.92
CA LEU A 35 2.39 21.15 5.00
C LEU A 35 1.39 22.25 4.67
N LEU A 36 0.51 22.03 3.68
CA LEU A 36 -0.62 22.92 3.40
C LEU A 36 -1.60 22.98 4.58
N GLY A 37 -1.88 21.84 5.21
CA GLY A 37 -2.75 21.76 6.40
C GLY A 37 -2.15 22.44 7.63
N LEU A 38 -0.82 22.53 7.72
CA LEU A 38 -0.09 23.32 8.73
C LEU A 38 -0.10 24.83 8.44
N GLY A 39 -0.54 25.26 7.25
CA GLY A 39 -0.61 26.67 6.88
C GLY A 39 0.66 27.22 6.21
N HIS A 40 1.55 26.35 5.73
CA HIS A 40 2.73 26.77 4.97
C HIS A 40 2.39 27.15 3.52
N GLU A 41 3.23 27.98 2.89
CA GLU A 41 3.18 28.24 1.45
C GLU A 41 3.92 27.11 0.72
N VAL A 42 3.17 26.27 0.01
CA VAL A 42 3.73 25.05 -0.60
C VAL A 42 3.74 25.17 -2.11
N GLY A 43 4.93 25.05 -2.68
CA GLY A 43 5.16 24.83 -4.11
C GLY A 43 5.56 23.37 -4.37
N GLY A 44 5.39 22.90 -5.59
CA GLY A 44 5.85 21.57 -5.98
C GLY A 44 6.11 21.47 -7.47
N SER A 45 7.06 20.62 -7.86
CA SER A 45 7.35 20.35 -9.27
C SER A 45 7.48 18.85 -9.54
N ASP A 46 7.09 18.44 -10.76
CA ASP A 46 7.24 17.06 -11.23
C ASP A 46 7.41 17.03 -12.76
N LYS A 47 7.70 15.83 -13.30
CA LYS A 47 7.73 15.55 -14.75
C LYS A 47 6.35 15.31 -15.33
N VAL A 48 5.37 14.98 -14.49
CA VAL A 48 3.99 14.63 -14.85
C VAL A 48 3.01 15.37 -13.95
N ASP A 49 1.84 15.66 -14.50
CA ASP A 49 0.68 16.10 -13.73
C ASP A 49 -0.20 14.89 -13.39
N THR A 50 -0.82 14.91 -12.21
CA THR A 50 -1.69 13.84 -11.73
C THR A 50 -2.94 14.42 -11.07
N ILE A 51 -4.00 13.61 -11.02
CA ILE A 51 -5.25 13.98 -10.34
C ILE A 51 -5.00 14.42 -8.88
N GLU A 52 -4.00 13.82 -8.21
CA GLU A 52 -3.65 14.19 -6.85
C GLU A 52 -3.00 15.58 -6.77
N VAL A 53 -2.16 15.93 -7.75
CA VAL A 53 -1.61 17.29 -7.88
C VAL A 53 -2.71 18.32 -8.13
N GLU A 54 -3.69 18.01 -8.99
CA GLU A 54 -4.86 18.88 -9.21
C GLU A 54 -5.67 19.09 -7.92
N ARG A 55 -5.85 18.02 -7.12
CA ARG A 55 -6.52 18.11 -5.81
C ARG A 55 -5.76 19.00 -4.84
N LEU A 56 -4.42 18.91 -4.82
CA LEU A 56 -3.56 19.75 -3.99
C LEU A 56 -3.53 21.20 -4.47
N ALA A 57 -3.55 21.43 -5.77
CA ALA A 57 -3.62 22.79 -6.34
C ALA A 57 -4.90 23.52 -5.88
N LYS A 58 -6.04 22.82 -5.81
CA LYS A 58 -7.29 23.35 -5.23
C LYS A 58 -7.18 23.70 -3.75
N LYS A 59 -6.18 23.14 -3.04
CA LYS A 59 -5.87 23.43 -1.63
C LYS A 59 -4.75 24.46 -1.45
N GLY A 60 -4.21 25.02 -2.56
CA GLY A 60 -3.20 26.06 -2.54
C GLY A 60 -1.78 25.65 -2.94
N LEU A 61 -1.56 24.39 -3.41
CA LEU A 61 -0.27 24.00 -3.98
C LEU A 61 0.02 24.81 -5.25
N LYS A 62 1.18 25.45 -5.32
CA LYS A 62 1.71 26.12 -6.53
C LYS A 62 2.50 25.06 -7.33
N PHE A 63 1.87 24.47 -8.36
CA PHE A 63 2.48 23.39 -9.14
C PHE A 63 3.20 23.88 -10.39
N SER A 64 4.33 23.26 -10.72
CA SER A 64 5.12 23.47 -11.92
C SER A 64 5.46 22.14 -12.60
N CYS A 65 5.27 22.07 -13.91
CA CYS A 65 5.64 20.93 -14.75
C CYS A 65 6.21 21.46 -16.08
N PRO A 66 7.41 21.06 -16.48
CA PRO A 66 8.38 20.21 -15.78
C PRO A 66 9.12 20.92 -14.62
N HIS A 67 10.11 20.25 -14.01
CA HIS A 67 11.04 20.87 -13.07
C HIS A 67 11.84 21.99 -13.74
N THR A 68 11.93 23.15 -13.11
CA THR A 68 12.78 24.25 -13.56
C THR A 68 13.58 24.86 -12.39
N ALA A 69 14.66 25.56 -12.68
CA ALA A 69 15.48 26.24 -11.67
C ALA A 69 14.71 27.35 -10.93
N GLU A 70 13.76 27.99 -11.61
CA GLU A 70 12.94 29.08 -11.06
C GLU A 70 12.04 28.62 -9.92
N CYS A 71 11.63 27.34 -9.91
CA CYS A 71 10.69 26.79 -8.93
C CYS A 71 11.17 26.93 -7.47
N VAL A 72 12.48 26.98 -7.24
CA VAL A 72 13.07 27.00 -5.90
C VAL A 72 13.59 28.38 -5.47
N ARG A 73 13.46 29.40 -6.32
CA ARG A 73 13.93 30.76 -5.97
C ARG A 73 13.03 31.40 -4.93
N GLY A 74 13.64 31.90 -3.87
CA GLY A 74 12.93 32.59 -2.79
C GLY A 74 12.13 31.66 -1.87
N VAL A 75 12.41 30.34 -1.84
CA VAL A 75 11.88 29.41 -0.85
C VAL A 75 12.83 29.27 0.34
N ASP A 76 12.29 28.94 1.49
CA ASP A 76 13.03 28.78 2.74
C ASP A 76 13.53 27.33 2.94
N LEU A 77 12.86 26.36 2.30
CA LEU A 77 13.13 24.92 2.44
C LEU A 77 12.78 24.17 1.16
N VAL A 78 13.60 23.21 0.78
CA VAL A 78 13.29 22.23 -0.26
C VAL A 78 13.15 20.85 0.35
N VAL A 79 12.05 20.16 0.02
CA VAL A 79 11.83 18.73 0.32
C VAL A 79 11.92 17.94 -0.97
N TYR A 80 12.69 16.86 -0.99
CA TYR A 80 12.87 16.08 -2.23
C TYR A 80 12.68 14.58 -2.03
N SER A 81 12.20 13.93 -3.09
CA SER A 81 12.05 12.47 -3.16
C SER A 81 13.42 11.80 -3.34
N SER A 82 13.58 10.58 -2.83
CA SER A 82 14.77 9.74 -3.05
C SER A 82 15.05 9.43 -4.53
N ALA A 83 14.03 9.53 -5.39
CA ALA A 83 14.17 9.39 -6.84
C ALA A 83 14.85 10.60 -7.53
N ILE A 84 14.95 11.74 -6.86
CA ILE A 84 15.57 12.96 -7.38
C ILE A 84 17.09 12.87 -7.15
N LYS A 85 17.85 13.12 -8.22
CA LYS A 85 19.31 13.07 -8.24
C LYS A 85 19.89 14.33 -8.85
N GLU A 86 21.20 14.49 -8.77
CA GLU A 86 21.97 15.51 -9.51
C GLU A 86 21.62 15.48 -10.99
N GLY A 87 21.55 16.64 -11.61
CA GLY A 87 21.04 16.84 -12.98
C GLY A 87 19.55 17.25 -13.04
N ASN A 88 18.82 17.23 -11.90
CA ASN A 88 17.50 17.84 -11.84
C ASN A 88 17.64 19.36 -11.66
N PRO A 89 17.05 20.21 -12.54
CA PRO A 89 17.29 21.66 -12.52
C PRO A 89 16.86 22.35 -11.21
N ALA A 90 15.77 21.90 -10.58
CA ALA A 90 15.32 22.43 -9.30
C ALA A 90 16.25 22.01 -8.14
N TYR A 91 16.71 20.77 -8.16
CA TYR A 91 17.66 20.24 -7.15
C TYR A 91 19.01 20.95 -7.23
N ASP A 92 19.56 21.10 -8.44
CA ASP A 92 20.87 21.73 -8.67
C ASP A 92 20.85 23.23 -8.32
N GLU A 93 19.77 23.95 -8.68
CA GLU A 93 19.64 25.37 -8.33
C GLU A 93 19.48 25.56 -6.81
N ALA A 94 18.71 24.70 -6.12
CA ALA A 94 18.57 24.76 -4.67
C ALA A 94 19.92 24.57 -3.96
N ARG A 95 20.75 23.63 -4.43
CA ARG A 95 22.14 23.45 -3.92
C ARG A 95 23.01 24.67 -4.18
N LYS A 96 22.94 25.23 -5.40
CA LYS A 96 23.72 26.41 -5.78
C LYS A 96 23.36 27.63 -4.94
N LEU A 97 22.08 27.81 -4.62
CA LEU A 97 21.59 28.92 -3.79
C LEU A 97 21.80 28.69 -2.29
N GLY A 98 22.28 27.51 -1.87
CA GLY A 98 22.47 27.17 -0.45
C GLY A 98 21.15 27.02 0.31
N ILE A 99 20.05 26.75 -0.37
CA ILE A 99 18.75 26.55 0.28
C ILE A 99 18.80 25.26 1.09
N PRO A 100 18.32 25.24 2.36
CA PRO A 100 18.21 24.03 3.13
C PRO A 100 17.39 22.96 2.38
N MET A 101 17.94 21.74 2.29
CA MET A 101 17.31 20.62 1.58
C MET A 101 17.18 19.43 2.53
N VAL A 102 16.00 18.80 2.55
CA VAL A 102 15.72 17.63 3.38
C VAL A 102 15.01 16.54 2.59
N ARG A 103 15.18 15.30 2.98
CA ARG A 103 14.46 14.17 2.39
C ARG A 103 13.02 14.11 2.88
N ARG A 104 12.17 13.44 2.13
CA ARG A 104 10.76 13.15 2.49
C ARG A 104 10.61 12.62 3.92
N ALA A 105 11.43 11.64 4.31
CA ALA A 105 11.36 11.02 5.64
C ALA A 105 11.69 12.00 6.78
N ASP A 106 12.65 12.90 6.57
CA ASP A 106 13.03 13.92 7.56
C ASP A 106 11.89 14.92 7.75
N ALA A 107 11.25 15.36 6.65
CA ALA A 107 10.09 16.25 6.72
C ALA A 107 8.91 15.59 7.43
N LEU A 108 8.61 14.31 7.14
CA LEU A 108 7.56 13.56 7.80
C LEU A 108 7.83 13.39 9.30
N SER A 109 9.06 13.04 9.65
CA SER A 109 9.48 12.91 11.05
C SER A 109 9.32 14.23 11.83
N ALA A 110 9.71 15.35 11.22
CA ALA A 110 9.58 16.67 11.83
C ALA A 110 8.12 17.08 12.04
N VAL A 111 7.25 16.86 11.04
CA VAL A 111 5.81 17.12 11.13
C VAL A 111 5.16 16.23 12.20
N MET A 112 5.51 14.94 12.23
CA MET A 112 4.97 14.00 13.21
C MET A 112 5.36 14.34 14.64
N ALA A 113 6.58 14.86 14.85
CA ALA A 113 7.08 15.22 16.18
C ALA A 113 6.31 16.34 16.88
N SER A 114 5.45 17.07 16.16
CA SER A 114 4.53 18.07 16.74
C SER A 114 3.31 17.48 17.43
N LYS A 115 3.10 16.15 17.31
CA LYS A 115 1.97 15.41 17.87
C LYS A 115 2.43 14.11 18.56
N LYS A 116 1.48 13.41 19.20
CA LYS A 116 1.70 12.04 19.67
C LYS A 116 1.75 11.11 18.45
N GLY A 117 2.94 10.92 17.87
CA GLY A 117 3.16 10.12 16.67
C GLY A 117 2.89 8.65 16.93
N ILE A 118 2.23 8.00 15.99
CA ILE A 118 1.98 6.55 15.94
C ILE A 118 2.58 6.05 14.64
N ILE A 119 3.65 5.25 14.71
CA ILE A 119 4.27 4.64 13.54
C ILE A 119 3.79 3.22 13.37
N VAL A 120 3.33 2.88 12.17
CA VAL A 120 3.03 1.52 11.75
C VAL A 120 4.12 1.06 10.79
N CYS A 121 4.88 0.04 11.17
CA CYS A 121 6.00 -0.49 10.42
C CYS A 121 5.95 -2.02 10.31
N GLY A 122 6.74 -2.57 9.40
CA GLY A 122 6.78 -3.99 9.06
C GLY A 122 6.90 -4.17 7.56
N MET A 123 7.29 -5.34 7.08
CA MET A 123 7.46 -5.59 5.64
C MET A 123 6.11 -5.53 4.92
N HIS A 124 5.06 -6.10 5.53
CA HIS A 124 3.73 -6.22 4.94
C HIS A 124 2.63 -5.65 5.87
N GLY A 125 1.53 -5.18 5.29
CA GLY A 125 0.33 -4.74 6.02
C GLY A 125 0.34 -3.29 6.50
N LYS A 126 1.42 -2.55 6.34
CA LYS A 126 1.60 -1.15 6.82
C LYS A 126 0.43 -0.23 6.44
N THR A 127 0.15 -0.12 5.15
CA THR A 127 -0.89 0.76 4.60
C THR A 127 -2.28 0.45 5.17
N THR A 128 -2.65 -0.83 5.18
CA THR A 128 -3.95 -1.28 5.69
C THR A 128 -4.08 -1.00 7.19
N THR A 129 -3.05 -1.30 7.97
CA THR A 129 -3.06 -1.09 9.43
C THR A 129 -3.05 0.38 9.80
N SER A 130 -2.25 1.21 9.12
CA SER A 130 -2.24 2.67 9.33
C SER A 130 -3.60 3.29 9.02
N ALA A 131 -4.24 2.83 7.93
CA ALA A 131 -5.58 3.27 7.55
C ALA A 131 -6.64 2.89 8.59
N MET A 132 -6.61 1.64 9.08
CA MET A 132 -7.50 1.18 10.15
C MET A 132 -7.25 1.97 11.43
N ALA A 133 -5.99 2.13 11.87
CA ALA A 133 -5.66 2.89 13.06
C ALA A 133 -6.19 4.33 13.00
N ALA A 134 -5.95 5.04 11.89
CA ALA A 134 -6.48 6.40 11.69
C ALA A 134 -8.01 6.43 11.69
N HIS A 135 -8.67 5.42 11.07
CA HIS A 135 -10.12 5.32 11.03
C HIS A 135 -10.72 5.06 12.43
N LEU A 136 -10.14 4.14 13.21
CA LEU A 136 -10.59 3.84 14.57
C LEU A 136 -10.43 5.02 15.52
N LEU A 137 -9.30 5.73 15.46
CA LEU A 137 -9.11 6.94 16.27
C LEU A 137 -10.10 8.05 15.87
N ARG A 138 -10.45 8.15 14.57
CA ARG A 138 -11.49 9.08 14.09
C ARG A 138 -12.86 8.70 14.62
N ALA A 139 -13.22 7.40 14.63
CA ALA A 139 -14.45 6.89 15.23
C ALA A 139 -14.54 7.17 16.75
N GLY A 140 -13.37 7.16 17.43
CA GLY A 140 -13.21 7.61 18.81
C GLY A 140 -13.32 9.12 19.02
N ALA A 141 -13.57 9.92 17.97
CA ALA A 141 -13.62 11.39 17.98
C ALA A 141 -12.26 12.06 18.33
N LEU A 142 -11.13 11.36 18.14
CA LEU A 142 -9.79 11.85 18.49
C LEU A 142 -9.15 12.72 17.38
N LYS A 143 -9.82 12.90 16.24
CA LYS A 143 -9.38 13.75 15.11
C LYS A 143 -7.91 13.57 14.71
N PRO A 144 -7.42 12.34 14.46
CA PRO A 144 -6.01 12.14 14.16
C PRO A 144 -5.62 12.78 12.84
N SER A 145 -4.42 13.37 12.80
CA SER A 145 -3.69 13.56 11.56
C SER A 145 -3.24 12.21 11.03
N HIS A 146 -3.07 12.06 9.72
CA HIS A 146 -2.59 10.81 9.15
C HIS A 146 -1.76 11.01 7.89
N TYR A 147 -0.84 10.06 7.66
CA TYR A 147 -0.05 9.89 6.46
C TYR A 147 0.06 8.40 6.15
N VAL A 148 -0.59 7.97 5.05
CA VAL A 148 -0.71 6.57 4.65
C VAL A 148 -0.20 6.42 3.22
N GLY A 149 0.39 5.28 2.89
CA GLY A 149 1.06 5.05 1.59
C GLY A 149 0.16 5.05 0.36
N ALA A 150 -1.17 5.00 0.55
CA ALA A 150 -2.15 4.96 -0.54
C ALA A 150 -3.40 5.79 -0.23
N GLU A 151 -4.21 6.07 -1.25
CA GLU A 151 -5.53 6.67 -1.07
C GLU A 151 -6.45 5.69 -0.35
N ILE A 152 -7.07 6.15 0.73
CA ILE A 152 -8.01 5.38 1.55
C ILE A 152 -9.40 5.99 1.40
N PRO A 153 -10.34 5.32 0.73
CA PRO A 153 -11.66 5.89 0.45
C PRO A 153 -12.38 6.41 1.69
N ILE A 154 -12.37 5.66 2.79
CA ILE A 154 -13.04 6.07 4.04
C ILE A 154 -12.35 7.24 4.75
N LEU A 155 -11.07 7.47 4.50
CA LEU A 155 -10.35 8.65 5.00
C LEU A 155 -10.45 9.83 4.03
N GLY A 156 -10.79 9.60 2.76
CA GLY A 156 -10.95 10.58 1.69
C GLY A 156 -9.63 11.09 1.10
N THR A 157 -8.48 10.69 1.64
CA THR A 157 -7.15 11.12 1.20
C THR A 157 -6.06 10.22 1.80
N ASN A 158 -4.87 10.23 1.19
CA ASN A 158 -3.69 9.53 1.72
C ASN A 158 -3.03 10.28 2.89
N ALA A 159 -3.22 11.59 3.00
CA ALA A 159 -2.68 12.38 4.09
C ALA A 159 -3.58 13.57 4.45
N ARG A 160 -3.69 13.85 5.74
CA ARG A 160 -4.46 14.97 6.28
C ARG A 160 -3.84 15.45 7.58
N TRP A 161 -3.68 16.76 7.69
CA TRP A 161 -3.43 17.43 8.95
C TRP A 161 -4.75 17.81 9.61
N ASP A 162 -4.89 17.50 10.89
CA ASP A 162 -6.00 17.96 11.74
C ASP A 162 -5.42 18.76 12.89
N SER A 163 -5.74 20.04 13.00
CA SER A 163 -5.15 20.94 14.00
C SER A 163 -5.60 20.66 15.44
N GLU A 164 -6.78 20.05 15.61
CA GLU A 164 -7.37 19.83 16.93
C GLU A 164 -6.93 18.49 17.56
N GLY A 165 -6.62 17.48 16.74
CA GLY A 165 -6.27 16.15 17.24
C GLY A 165 -4.85 16.07 17.76
N GLU A 166 -4.65 15.33 18.86
CA GLU A 166 -3.32 15.11 19.47
C GLU A 166 -2.48 14.04 18.76
N TYR A 167 -3.11 13.12 18.03
CA TYR A 167 -2.45 11.96 17.43
C TYR A 167 -2.09 12.19 15.95
N PHE A 168 -1.00 11.59 15.54
CA PHE A 168 -0.59 11.51 14.14
C PHE A 168 -0.24 10.06 13.78
N VAL A 169 -1.03 9.43 12.93
CA VAL A 169 -0.78 8.07 12.45
C VAL A 169 0.02 8.14 11.15
N ALA A 170 1.18 7.50 11.10
CA ALA A 170 2.00 7.44 9.90
C ALA A 170 2.45 6.01 9.58
N GLU A 171 2.54 5.74 8.29
CA GLU A 171 3.22 4.56 7.76
C GLU A 171 4.74 4.78 7.79
N GLY A 172 5.47 3.89 8.45
CA GLY A 172 6.93 3.89 8.50
C GLY A 172 7.52 3.02 7.38
N ASP A 173 8.41 3.61 6.58
CA ASP A 173 9.12 2.93 5.51
C ASP A 173 10.45 2.41 6.04
N GLU A 174 10.67 1.09 5.96
CA GLU A 174 11.91 0.43 6.39
C GLU A 174 12.94 0.30 5.27
N SER A 175 12.52 0.47 4.02
CA SER A 175 13.30 0.09 2.84
C SER A 175 14.64 0.82 2.67
N ASP A 176 14.78 2.00 3.25
CA ASP A 176 15.96 2.86 3.16
C ASP A 176 16.57 3.21 4.53
N GLY A 177 16.19 2.48 5.58
CA GLY A 177 16.69 2.67 6.94
C GLY A 177 16.17 3.93 7.65
N THR A 178 15.22 4.67 7.07
CA THR A 178 14.74 5.94 7.63
C THR A 178 13.90 5.79 8.89
N LEU A 179 13.50 4.57 9.27
CA LEU A 179 12.80 4.30 10.54
C LEU A 179 13.54 4.86 11.77
N VAL A 180 14.88 4.91 11.74
CA VAL A 180 15.69 5.46 12.84
C VAL A 180 15.49 6.96 13.07
N ASN A 181 14.89 7.68 12.12
CA ASN A 181 14.62 9.10 12.23
C ASN A 181 13.35 9.42 13.03
N TYR A 182 12.50 8.42 13.30
CA TYR A 182 11.25 8.63 14.02
C TYR A 182 11.41 8.44 15.52
N HIS A 183 10.75 9.31 16.28
CA HIS A 183 10.62 9.26 17.74
C HIS A 183 9.14 9.21 18.10
N PRO A 184 8.46 8.10 17.84
CA PRO A 184 7.02 8.02 18.00
C PRO A 184 6.59 7.93 19.47
N HIS A 185 5.35 8.31 19.73
CA HIS A 185 4.70 8.01 21.01
C HIS A 185 4.29 6.53 21.08
N HIS A 186 3.72 5.97 20.01
CA HIS A 186 3.43 4.55 19.91
C HIS A 186 4.00 3.95 18.62
N ALA A 187 4.31 2.66 18.65
CA ALA A 187 4.71 1.92 17.46
C ALA A 187 3.87 0.64 17.32
N ILE A 188 3.51 0.30 16.08
CA ILE A 188 2.97 -1.00 15.70
C ILE A 188 4.00 -1.69 14.81
N VAL A 189 4.49 -2.86 15.20
CA VAL A 189 5.43 -3.69 14.45
C VAL A 189 4.67 -4.94 13.98
N LEU A 190 4.44 -5.02 12.66
CA LEU A 190 3.60 -6.07 12.07
C LEU A 190 4.38 -7.36 11.85
N ASN A 191 5.47 -7.27 11.12
CA ASN A 191 6.34 -8.39 10.76
C ASN A 191 7.74 -7.89 10.42
N ILE A 192 8.75 -8.75 10.61
CA ILE A 192 10.16 -8.47 10.29
C ILE A 192 10.74 -9.72 9.60
N GLU A 193 10.98 -9.62 8.30
CA GLU A 193 11.53 -10.67 7.45
C GLU A 193 12.79 -10.16 6.73
N PRO A 194 13.63 -11.07 6.17
CA PRO A 194 14.72 -10.67 5.29
C PRO A 194 14.19 -10.09 3.97
N GLU A 195 14.11 -8.77 3.91
CA GLU A 195 13.70 -8.02 2.70
C GLU A 195 14.66 -6.82 2.51
N HIS A 196 14.61 -6.17 1.34
CA HIS A 196 15.48 -5.03 1.01
C HIS A 196 16.98 -5.32 1.17
N LEU A 197 17.43 -6.54 0.78
CA LEU A 197 18.82 -6.97 0.87
C LEU A 197 19.77 -6.23 -0.12
N ASP A 198 19.22 -5.40 -0.99
CA ASP A 198 19.93 -4.39 -1.77
C ASP A 198 20.41 -3.21 -0.89
N PHE A 199 19.72 -2.94 0.21
CA PHE A 199 20.07 -1.90 1.19
C PHE A 199 20.68 -2.49 2.47
N TYR A 200 20.08 -3.54 3.04
CA TYR A 200 20.54 -4.16 4.28
C TYR A 200 21.50 -5.33 4.00
N LYS A 201 22.62 -5.33 4.71
CA LYS A 201 23.60 -6.40 4.59
C LYS A 201 23.07 -7.77 5.00
N ASP A 202 22.26 -7.80 6.06
CA ASP A 202 21.71 -9.02 6.66
C ASP A 202 20.52 -8.71 7.59
N LEU A 203 19.91 -9.75 8.12
CA LEU A 203 18.79 -9.64 9.05
C LEU A 203 19.15 -8.88 10.35
N ALA A 204 20.39 -8.98 10.81
CA ALA A 204 20.84 -8.28 12.01
C ALA A 204 20.84 -6.76 11.81
N ALA A 205 21.17 -6.29 10.60
CA ALA A 205 21.07 -4.87 10.25
C ALA A 205 19.61 -4.39 10.23
N ILE A 206 18.68 -5.21 9.76
CA ILE A 206 17.23 -4.93 9.82
C ILE A 206 16.79 -4.86 11.29
N ASP A 207 17.12 -5.87 12.10
CA ASP A 207 16.79 -5.92 13.52
C ASP A 207 17.31 -4.69 14.28
N ALA A 208 18.52 -4.21 13.95
CA ALA A 208 19.09 -3.02 14.56
C ALA A 208 18.27 -1.74 14.26
N VAL A 209 17.75 -1.59 13.05
CA VAL A 209 16.88 -0.46 12.65
C VAL A 209 15.57 -0.47 13.44
N TYR A 210 14.91 -1.63 13.51
CA TYR A 210 13.69 -1.77 14.32
C TYR A 210 13.97 -1.61 15.81
N GLY A 211 15.05 -2.18 16.34
CA GLY A 211 15.49 -2.01 17.73
C GLY A 211 15.73 -0.54 18.09
N ARG A 212 16.28 0.24 17.15
CA ARG A 212 16.46 1.68 17.32
C ARG A 212 15.11 2.41 17.41
N LEU A 213 14.17 2.14 16.48
CA LEU A 213 12.82 2.71 16.52
C LEU A 213 12.12 2.40 17.86
N ILE A 214 12.18 1.14 18.31
CA ILE A 214 11.59 0.69 19.55
C ILE A 214 12.18 1.42 20.75
N SER A 215 13.51 1.58 20.82
CA SER A 215 14.18 2.31 21.89
C SER A 215 13.80 3.79 21.95
N GLN A 216 13.45 4.38 20.80
CA GLN A 216 13.02 5.77 20.65
C GLN A 216 11.50 5.96 20.89
N THR A 217 10.73 4.87 21.01
CA THR A 217 9.28 4.94 21.26
C THR A 217 9.01 5.28 22.73
N SER A 218 8.30 6.38 22.99
CA SER A 218 8.06 6.86 24.35
C SER A 218 6.86 6.21 25.05
N GLY A 219 5.90 5.66 24.32
CA GLY A 219 4.69 4.99 24.83
C GLY A 219 4.71 3.48 24.57
N LYS A 220 3.58 2.91 24.13
CA LYS A 220 3.39 1.47 23.94
C LYS A 220 3.89 1.00 22.59
N ILE A 221 4.36 -0.25 22.54
CA ILE A 221 4.83 -0.93 21.34
C ILE A 221 3.94 -2.15 21.13
N PHE A 222 3.17 -2.17 20.04
CA PHE A 222 2.31 -3.29 19.67
C PHE A 222 3.04 -4.16 18.66
N TYR A 223 3.16 -5.47 18.91
CA TYR A 223 3.87 -6.36 18.01
C TYR A 223 3.11 -7.69 17.78
N CYS A 224 3.23 -8.21 16.58
CA CYS A 224 2.65 -9.51 16.24
C CYS A 224 3.43 -10.64 16.92
N ALA A 225 2.78 -11.37 17.84
CA ALA A 225 3.39 -12.49 18.55
C ALA A 225 3.58 -13.73 17.68
N ASP A 226 2.83 -13.81 16.55
CA ASP A 226 2.91 -14.91 15.59
C ASP A 226 4.05 -14.71 14.59
N ASP A 227 4.60 -13.50 14.50
CA ASP A 227 5.78 -13.19 13.69
C ASP A 227 7.07 -13.33 14.50
N THR A 228 7.96 -14.22 14.05
CA THR A 228 9.20 -14.53 14.77
C THR A 228 10.15 -13.34 14.87
N GLY A 229 10.21 -12.49 13.83
CA GLY A 229 11.05 -11.31 13.77
C GLY A 229 10.55 -10.20 14.69
N ALA A 230 9.25 -9.87 14.62
CA ALA A 230 8.64 -8.89 15.51
C ALA A 230 8.74 -9.33 16.98
N LYS A 231 8.48 -10.61 17.27
CA LYS A 231 8.64 -11.19 18.62
C LYS A 231 10.09 -11.07 19.11
N ARG A 232 11.08 -11.44 18.29
CA ARG A 232 12.52 -11.37 18.61
C ARG A 232 12.94 -9.95 19.03
N VAL A 233 12.48 -8.94 18.29
CA VAL A 233 12.92 -7.55 18.50
C VAL A 233 12.13 -6.85 19.60
N CYS A 234 10.83 -7.18 19.78
CA CYS A 234 9.93 -6.39 20.64
C CYS A 234 9.67 -7.02 22.02
N SER A 235 9.67 -8.35 22.15
CA SER A 235 9.13 -9.05 23.35
C SER A 235 9.85 -8.70 24.67
N GLY A 236 11.12 -8.32 24.61
CA GLY A 236 11.90 -7.93 25.81
C GLY A 236 11.65 -6.48 26.28
N HIS A 237 10.86 -5.69 25.55
CA HIS A 237 10.67 -4.28 25.91
C HIS A 237 9.55 -4.12 26.95
N PRO A 238 9.73 -3.37 28.06
CA PRO A 238 8.77 -3.30 29.17
C PRO A 238 7.42 -2.68 28.81
N ARG A 239 7.32 -1.96 27.69
CA ARG A 239 6.09 -1.36 27.18
C ARG A 239 5.50 -2.11 25.98
N ALA A 240 6.01 -3.32 25.71
CA ALA A 240 5.53 -4.14 24.60
C ALA A 240 4.20 -4.81 24.94
N ILE A 241 3.27 -4.76 24.00
CA ILE A 241 1.97 -5.41 24.05
C ILE A 241 1.87 -6.32 22.82
N SER A 242 1.74 -7.61 23.06
CA SER A 242 1.63 -8.60 22.00
C SER A 242 0.21 -8.73 21.49
N TYR A 243 0.07 -8.98 20.18
CA TYR A 243 -1.20 -9.38 19.58
C TYR A 243 -0.97 -10.55 18.60
N GLY A 244 -2.00 -11.36 18.37
CA GLY A 244 -1.90 -12.50 17.46
C GLY A 244 -2.93 -13.60 17.73
N HIS A 245 -2.71 -14.76 17.10
CA HIS A 245 -3.45 -16.00 17.38
C HIS A 245 -2.88 -16.73 18.60
N SER A 246 -1.59 -16.52 18.88
CA SER A 246 -0.89 -17.19 19.99
C SER A 246 -1.66 -17.09 21.30
N PRO A 247 -1.82 -18.20 22.04
CA PRO A 247 -2.47 -18.20 23.36
C PRO A 247 -1.82 -17.24 24.37
N GLU A 248 -0.55 -16.91 24.18
CA GLU A 248 0.23 -16.04 25.05
C GLU A 248 0.09 -14.55 24.68
N ALA A 249 -0.54 -14.23 23.54
CA ALA A 249 -0.71 -12.85 23.12
C ALA A 249 -1.67 -12.10 24.06
N HIS A 250 -1.33 -10.85 24.39
CA HIS A 250 -2.17 -9.99 25.22
C HIS A 250 -3.51 -9.66 24.55
N TYR A 251 -3.48 -9.35 23.25
CA TYR A 251 -4.67 -9.27 22.41
C TYR A 251 -4.71 -10.48 21.48
N ARG A 252 -5.79 -11.24 21.54
CA ARG A 252 -5.95 -12.46 20.74
C ARG A 252 -7.09 -12.34 19.76
N LEU A 253 -6.83 -12.85 18.56
CA LEU A 253 -7.83 -13.11 17.55
C LEU A 253 -8.33 -14.55 17.74
N VAL A 254 -9.60 -14.71 18.04
CA VAL A 254 -10.24 -16.02 18.26
C VAL A 254 -11.44 -16.19 17.33
N ASP A 255 -11.75 -17.44 16.99
CA ASP A 255 -12.91 -17.84 16.18
C ASP A 255 -12.96 -17.15 14.80
N LEU A 256 -11.81 -17.03 14.11
CA LEU A 256 -11.75 -16.45 12.78
C LEU A 256 -12.52 -17.31 11.77
N ALA A 257 -13.49 -16.72 11.12
CA ALA A 257 -14.20 -17.27 9.98
C ALA A 257 -14.17 -16.28 8.81
N THR A 258 -14.03 -16.78 7.58
CA THR A 258 -14.09 -15.96 6.38
C THR A 258 -15.26 -16.41 5.52
N LYS A 259 -16.13 -15.48 5.14
CA LYS A 259 -17.29 -15.74 4.28
C LYS A 259 -17.57 -14.54 3.42
N ASN A 260 -17.78 -14.76 2.11
CA ASN A 260 -18.12 -13.70 1.14
C ASN A 260 -17.17 -12.48 1.22
N PHE A 261 -15.86 -12.73 1.29
CA PHE A 261 -14.80 -11.73 1.41
C PHE A 261 -14.87 -10.86 2.68
N CYS A 262 -15.62 -11.27 3.69
CA CYS A 262 -15.65 -10.66 5.00
C CYS A 262 -14.97 -11.58 6.02
N SER A 263 -14.26 -11.01 6.98
CA SER A 263 -13.69 -11.72 8.11
C SER A 263 -14.54 -11.46 9.35
N TYR A 264 -14.89 -12.54 10.07
CA TYR A 264 -15.66 -12.54 11.31
C TYR A 264 -14.77 -13.12 12.39
N PHE A 265 -14.58 -12.42 13.49
CA PHE A 265 -13.75 -12.91 14.59
C PHE A 265 -14.11 -12.25 15.91
N ARG A 266 -13.69 -12.86 17.01
CA ARG A 266 -13.78 -12.27 18.34
C ARG A 266 -12.41 -11.77 18.79
N VAL A 267 -12.42 -10.70 19.58
CA VAL A 267 -11.21 -10.12 20.18
C VAL A 267 -11.22 -10.43 21.67
N GLN A 268 -10.11 -11.00 22.13
CA GLN A 268 -9.85 -11.28 23.53
C GLN A 268 -8.67 -10.44 24.02
N ARG A 269 -8.78 -9.81 25.20
CA ARG A 269 -7.71 -9.11 25.91
C ARG A 269 -7.46 -9.81 27.24
N GLY A 270 -6.29 -10.43 27.39
CA GLY A 270 -6.03 -11.31 28.54
C GLY A 270 -7.08 -12.43 28.63
N SER A 271 -7.90 -12.46 29.69
CA SER A 271 -9.01 -13.41 29.85
C SER A 271 -10.37 -12.88 29.39
N GLU A 272 -10.49 -11.61 29.06
CA GLU A 272 -11.73 -10.92 28.72
C GLU A 272 -12.02 -10.99 27.23
N ILE A 273 -13.22 -11.39 26.82
CA ILE A 273 -13.72 -11.23 25.45
C ILE A 273 -14.30 -9.81 25.33
N LEU A 274 -13.66 -8.98 24.51
CA LEU A 274 -14.11 -7.60 24.27
C LEU A 274 -15.38 -7.56 23.39
N GLY A 275 -15.51 -8.48 22.44
CA GLY A 275 -16.66 -8.58 21.55
C GLY A 275 -16.33 -9.16 20.18
N GLU A 276 -17.29 -9.05 19.27
CA GLU A 276 -17.22 -9.52 17.89
C GLU A 276 -16.86 -8.40 16.93
N VAL A 277 -16.15 -8.74 15.86
CA VAL A 277 -15.75 -7.84 14.79
C VAL A 277 -16.14 -8.44 13.45
N ILE A 278 -16.77 -7.62 12.63
CA ILE A 278 -16.98 -7.84 11.19
C ILE A 278 -16.05 -6.92 10.44
N LEU A 279 -15.18 -7.50 9.61
CA LEU A 279 -14.23 -6.76 8.80
C LEU A 279 -14.53 -7.03 7.32
N ASN A 280 -14.96 -6.00 6.58
CA ASN A 280 -15.35 -6.10 5.17
C ASN A 280 -14.17 -6.05 4.20
N ILE A 281 -13.05 -6.61 4.60
CA ILE A 281 -11.93 -6.97 3.73
C ILE A 281 -11.49 -8.40 4.07
N PRO A 282 -11.14 -9.20 3.06
CA PRO A 282 -10.83 -10.60 3.27
C PRO A 282 -9.39 -10.81 3.75
N GLY A 283 -9.15 -12.03 4.25
CA GLY A 283 -7.82 -12.55 4.54
C GLY A 283 -7.47 -12.52 6.04
N ALA A 284 -6.92 -13.65 6.53
CA ALA A 284 -6.49 -13.78 7.92
C ALA A 284 -5.43 -12.73 8.30
N HIS A 285 -4.55 -12.37 7.35
CA HIS A 285 -3.57 -11.30 7.56
C HIS A 285 -4.24 -9.94 7.79
N ASN A 286 -5.36 -9.63 7.13
CA ASN A 286 -6.12 -8.41 7.37
C ASN A 286 -6.84 -8.41 8.71
N ALA A 287 -7.29 -9.58 9.19
CA ALA A 287 -7.83 -9.72 10.53
C ALA A 287 -6.74 -9.48 11.61
N LEU A 288 -5.50 -9.95 11.39
CA LEU A 288 -4.36 -9.62 12.25
C LEU A 288 -3.98 -8.13 12.19
N ASN A 289 -3.99 -7.51 11.00
CA ASN A 289 -3.80 -6.07 10.84
C ASN A 289 -4.86 -5.27 11.59
N ALA A 290 -6.13 -5.73 11.54
CA ALA A 290 -7.21 -5.12 12.30
C ALA A 290 -6.99 -5.29 13.81
N LEU A 291 -6.55 -6.47 14.27
CA LEU A 291 -6.25 -6.70 15.68
C LEU A 291 -5.17 -5.77 16.22
N ALA A 292 -4.12 -5.48 15.43
CA ALA A 292 -3.11 -4.49 15.78
C ALA A 292 -3.69 -3.09 15.99
N ALA A 293 -4.55 -2.64 15.06
CA ALA A 293 -5.23 -1.35 15.16
C ALA A 293 -6.24 -1.32 16.32
N ILE A 294 -6.96 -2.43 16.57
CA ILE A 294 -7.85 -2.60 17.73
C ILE A 294 -7.08 -2.46 19.03
N ALA A 295 -5.95 -3.17 19.17
CA ALA A 295 -5.12 -3.12 20.37
C ALA A 295 -4.66 -1.67 20.64
N LEU A 296 -4.14 -0.97 19.61
CA LEU A 296 -3.77 0.43 19.72
C LEU A 296 -4.97 1.30 20.17
N ALA A 297 -6.10 1.22 19.48
CA ALA A 297 -7.27 2.07 19.74
C ALA A 297 -7.85 1.83 21.14
N THR A 298 -7.91 0.57 21.57
CA THR A 298 -8.36 0.18 22.91
C THR A 298 -7.44 0.75 24.00
N GLU A 299 -6.13 0.66 23.79
CA GLU A 299 -5.12 1.17 24.75
C GLU A 299 -5.05 2.70 24.79
N ILE A 300 -5.54 3.39 23.76
CA ILE A 300 -5.73 4.85 23.75
C ILE A 300 -7.06 5.24 24.43
N GLY A 301 -7.98 4.30 24.63
CA GLY A 301 -9.26 4.52 25.31
C GLY A 301 -10.46 4.69 24.37
N VAL A 302 -10.38 4.26 23.12
CA VAL A 302 -11.55 4.20 22.24
C VAL A 302 -12.47 3.04 22.69
N PRO A 303 -13.76 3.27 22.95
CA PRO A 303 -14.69 2.20 23.34
C PRO A 303 -14.79 1.12 22.25
N PHE A 304 -14.82 -0.16 22.68
CA PHE A 304 -14.79 -1.29 21.74
C PHE A 304 -15.98 -1.31 20.78
N GLU A 305 -17.16 -0.89 21.21
CA GLU A 305 -18.34 -0.79 20.36
C GLU A 305 -18.15 0.18 19.19
N LYS A 306 -17.42 1.30 19.41
CA LYS A 306 -17.06 2.23 18.34
C LYS A 306 -16.01 1.65 17.41
N ILE A 307 -15.06 0.86 17.96
CA ILE A 307 -14.04 0.17 17.19
C ILE A 307 -14.70 -0.85 16.25
N SER A 308 -15.55 -1.73 16.78
CA SER A 308 -16.26 -2.75 16.01
C SER A 308 -17.13 -2.16 14.91
N ALA A 309 -17.95 -1.14 15.24
CA ALA A 309 -18.79 -0.45 14.27
C ALA A 309 -17.96 0.25 13.15
N ALA A 310 -16.80 0.82 13.50
CA ALA A 310 -15.92 1.45 12.51
C ALA A 310 -15.30 0.41 11.56
N LEU A 311 -14.86 -0.74 12.05
CA LEU A 311 -14.29 -1.81 11.22
C LEU A 311 -15.32 -2.39 10.25
N GLU A 312 -16.59 -2.48 10.63
CA GLU A 312 -17.66 -2.90 9.75
C GLU A 312 -17.84 -1.96 8.53
N THR A 313 -17.48 -0.69 8.66
CA THR A 313 -17.51 0.28 7.55
C THR A 313 -16.22 0.31 6.71
N PHE A 314 -15.13 -0.29 7.19
CA PHE A 314 -13.85 -0.25 6.52
C PHE A 314 -13.85 -1.13 5.24
N ARG A 315 -13.38 -0.57 4.12
CA ARG A 315 -13.38 -1.23 2.79
C ARG A 315 -11.98 -1.39 2.21
N GLY A 316 -10.94 -1.16 3.02
CA GLY A 316 -9.55 -1.25 2.57
C GLY A 316 -9.00 0.02 1.92
N ALA A 317 -7.75 -0.08 1.51
CA ALA A 317 -7.08 0.91 0.68
C ALA A 317 -7.35 0.59 -0.80
N ARG A 318 -7.24 1.62 -1.65
CA ARG A 318 -7.23 1.37 -3.08
C ARG A 318 -6.13 0.39 -3.45
N ARG A 319 -6.44 -0.50 -4.39
CA ARG A 319 -5.52 -1.54 -4.86
C ARG A 319 -5.08 -2.53 -3.77
N ARG A 320 -5.92 -2.81 -2.75
CA ARG A 320 -5.72 -3.85 -1.73
C ARG A 320 -6.98 -4.70 -1.65
N PHE A 321 -7.08 -5.71 -2.49
CA PHE A 321 -8.28 -6.50 -2.76
C PHE A 321 -9.51 -5.59 -3.03
N GLU A 322 -9.29 -4.55 -3.84
CA GLU A 322 -10.34 -3.57 -4.18
C GLU A 322 -11.31 -4.16 -5.19
N ILE A 323 -12.58 -4.23 -4.83
CA ILE A 323 -13.62 -4.69 -5.74
C ILE A 323 -13.95 -3.56 -6.73
N LEU A 324 -13.53 -3.71 -7.97
CA LEU A 324 -13.79 -2.74 -9.06
C LEU A 324 -15.18 -2.93 -9.68
N TYR A 325 -15.64 -4.18 -9.74
CA TYR A 325 -16.93 -4.55 -10.28
C TYR A 325 -17.42 -5.84 -9.62
N GLY A 326 -18.72 -5.92 -9.34
CA GLY A 326 -19.35 -7.12 -8.80
C GLY A 326 -20.78 -7.30 -9.33
N SER A 327 -21.06 -8.48 -9.84
CA SER A 327 -22.38 -8.93 -10.22
C SER A 327 -22.55 -10.41 -9.85
N PRO A 328 -23.76 -10.97 -9.91
CA PRO A 328 -23.95 -12.40 -9.76
C PRO A 328 -23.17 -13.26 -10.76
N ARG A 329 -22.72 -12.64 -11.87
CA ARG A 329 -22.03 -13.34 -12.97
C ARG A 329 -20.52 -13.31 -12.81
N GLN A 330 -19.93 -12.16 -12.52
CA GLN A 330 -18.48 -11.99 -12.39
C GLN A 330 -18.13 -10.98 -11.31
N LEU A 331 -16.89 -11.12 -10.79
CA LEU A 331 -16.25 -10.20 -9.87
C LEU A 331 -14.90 -9.77 -10.46
N VAL A 332 -14.59 -8.48 -10.43
CA VAL A 332 -13.26 -7.95 -10.80
C VAL A 332 -12.65 -7.26 -9.58
N VAL A 333 -11.46 -7.70 -9.22
CA VAL A 333 -10.71 -7.23 -8.04
C VAL A 333 -9.34 -6.73 -8.48
N ASP A 334 -8.89 -5.59 -7.94
CA ASP A 334 -7.54 -5.07 -8.10
C ASP A 334 -6.74 -5.22 -6.82
N ASP A 335 -5.48 -5.66 -6.94
CA ASP A 335 -4.57 -5.77 -5.81
C ASP A 335 -3.14 -5.37 -6.21
N TYR A 336 -2.47 -4.67 -5.32
CA TYR A 336 -1.10 -4.17 -5.53
C TYR A 336 -0.04 -5.28 -5.41
N GLY A 337 -0.42 -6.46 -4.98
CA GLY A 337 0.45 -7.62 -4.77
C GLY A 337 1.33 -7.90 -5.98
N HIS A 338 2.63 -7.91 -5.76
CA HIS A 338 3.65 -8.08 -6.80
C HIS A 338 4.81 -8.99 -6.38
N HIS A 339 4.89 -9.33 -5.10
CA HIS A 339 5.77 -10.35 -4.56
C HIS A 339 5.10 -11.74 -4.61
N PRO A 340 5.80 -12.85 -4.87
CA PRO A 340 5.21 -14.19 -4.93
C PRO A 340 4.34 -14.55 -3.72
N THR A 341 4.76 -14.21 -2.51
CA THR A 341 4.01 -14.43 -1.27
C THR A 341 2.68 -13.66 -1.26
N GLU A 342 2.70 -12.38 -1.69
CA GLU A 342 1.49 -11.54 -1.78
C GLU A 342 0.52 -12.09 -2.83
N ILE A 343 1.03 -12.49 -4.00
CA ILE A 343 0.24 -13.08 -5.08
C ILE A 343 -0.48 -14.33 -4.59
N ALA A 344 0.26 -15.26 -3.95
CA ALA A 344 -0.32 -16.49 -3.42
C ALA A 344 -1.39 -16.23 -2.36
N ALA A 345 -1.16 -15.26 -1.48
CA ALA A 345 -2.13 -14.85 -0.44
C ALA A 345 -3.40 -14.23 -1.05
N THR A 346 -3.25 -13.36 -2.07
CA THR A 346 -4.39 -12.74 -2.75
C THR A 346 -5.22 -13.77 -3.52
N ILE A 347 -4.58 -14.71 -4.24
CA ILE A 347 -5.28 -15.80 -4.94
C ILE A 347 -5.98 -16.73 -3.92
N ALA A 348 -5.32 -17.07 -2.81
CA ALA A 348 -5.94 -17.86 -1.75
C ALA A 348 -7.16 -17.13 -1.14
N THR A 349 -7.07 -15.83 -0.96
CA THR A 349 -8.19 -14.99 -0.53
C THR A 349 -9.34 -15.01 -1.54
N ALA A 350 -9.06 -14.88 -2.84
CA ALA A 350 -10.06 -14.96 -3.89
C ALA A 350 -10.82 -16.30 -3.85
N ARG A 351 -10.14 -17.39 -3.50
CA ARG A 351 -10.75 -18.72 -3.36
C ARG A 351 -11.70 -18.87 -2.15
N THR A 352 -11.71 -17.94 -1.23
CA THR A 352 -12.67 -17.96 -0.09
C THR A 352 -14.05 -17.42 -0.47
N GLY A 353 -14.19 -16.82 -1.64
CA GLY A 353 -15.45 -16.30 -2.15
C GLY A 353 -16.34 -17.37 -2.81
N PRO A 354 -17.53 -16.97 -3.23
CA PRO A 354 -18.49 -17.85 -3.89
C PRO A 354 -18.16 -18.16 -5.36
N ASN A 355 -17.06 -17.62 -5.87
CA ASN A 355 -16.64 -17.75 -7.27
C ASN A 355 -16.19 -19.17 -7.63
N LYS A 356 -16.42 -19.56 -8.87
CA LYS A 356 -16.09 -20.89 -9.42
C LYS A 356 -14.62 -20.97 -9.85
N ARG A 357 -14.14 -19.95 -10.56
CA ARG A 357 -12.78 -19.89 -11.10
C ARG A 357 -12.11 -18.56 -10.71
N VAL A 358 -10.79 -18.56 -10.68
CA VAL A 358 -9.95 -17.37 -10.47
C VAL A 358 -9.09 -17.17 -11.71
N VAL A 359 -9.33 -16.07 -12.42
CA VAL A 359 -8.58 -15.63 -13.59
C VAL A 359 -7.65 -14.50 -13.16
N VAL A 360 -6.36 -14.61 -13.43
CA VAL A 360 -5.36 -13.64 -13.00
C VAL A 360 -4.82 -12.87 -14.19
N MET A 361 -4.82 -11.54 -14.12
CA MET A 361 -4.04 -10.62 -14.95
C MET A 361 -2.89 -10.09 -14.10
N PHE A 362 -1.65 -10.45 -14.42
CA PHE A 362 -0.48 -10.09 -13.63
C PHE A 362 0.52 -9.26 -14.43
N GLN A 363 1.11 -8.25 -13.78
CA GLN A 363 2.23 -7.47 -14.30
C GLN A 363 3.42 -7.56 -13.35
N PRO A 364 4.53 -8.21 -13.74
CA PRO A 364 5.76 -8.21 -12.96
C PRO A 364 6.29 -6.78 -12.79
N HIS A 365 6.93 -6.50 -11.65
CA HIS A 365 7.45 -5.18 -11.32
C HIS A 365 8.95 -5.26 -11.05
N ARG A 366 9.75 -4.54 -11.84
CA ARG A 366 11.22 -4.52 -11.89
C ARG A 366 11.84 -5.78 -12.50
N PHE A 367 12.84 -5.58 -13.35
CA PHE A 367 13.58 -6.66 -13.99
C PHE A 367 14.42 -7.46 -12.99
N THR A 368 15.07 -6.76 -12.06
CA THR A 368 15.91 -7.39 -11.02
C THR A 368 15.10 -8.31 -10.13
N ARG A 369 13.92 -7.90 -9.67
CA ARG A 369 13.02 -8.74 -8.86
C ARG A 369 12.50 -9.93 -9.67
N THR A 370 12.07 -9.72 -10.89
CA THR A 370 11.56 -10.80 -11.75
C THR A 370 12.60 -11.89 -11.95
N LEU A 371 13.86 -11.51 -12.18
CA LEU A 371 14.96 -12.46 -12.33
C LEU A 371 15.28 -13.18 -11.00
N ALA A 372 15.39 -12.45 -9.91
CA ALA A 372 15.76 -13.00 -8.60
C ALA A 372 14.70 -13.97 -8.02
N LEU A 373 13.42 -13.73 -8.31
CA LEU A 373 12.32 -14.51 -7.75
C LEU A 373 11.62 -15.41 -8.78
N LYS A 374 12.22 -15.62 -9.96
CA LYS A 374 11.62 -16.37 -11.07
C LYS A 374 11.06 -17.73 -10.66
N ASP A 375 11.79 -18.49 -9.86
CA ASP A 375 11.41 -19.84 -9.45
C ASP A 375 10.25 -19.84 -8.43
N LEU A 376 10.04 -18.76 -7.69
CA LEU A 376 8.95 -18.60 -6.74
C LEU A 376 7.65 -18.14 -7.39
N PHE A 377 7.73 -17.40 -8.51
CA PHE A 377 6.53 -16.95 -9.22
C PHE A 377 5.67 -18.12 -9.70
N GLY A 378 6.27 -19.17 -10.22
CA GLY A 378 5.53 -20.34 -10.71
C GLY A 378 4.64 -20.98 -9.64
N LEU A 379 5.14 -21.08 -8.43
CA LEU A 379 4.39 -21.65 -7.30
C LEU A 379 3.27 -20.71 -6.80
N SER A 380 3.43 -19.40 -6.97
CA SER A 380 2.47 -18.42 -6.46
C SER A 380 1.11 -18.46 -7.18
N PHE A 381 1.06 -18.99 -8.40
CA PHE A 381 -0.17 -19.05 -9.22
C PHE A 381 -0.92 -20.39 -9.14
N GLN A 382 -0.45 -21.37 -8.39
CA GLN A 382 -1.00 -22.74 -8.35
C GLN A 382 -2.52 -22.83 -8.08
N LYS A 383 -3.09 -21.84 -7.40
CA LYS A 383 -4.53 -21.79 -7.09
C LYS A 383 -5.33 -20.93 -8.09
N ALA A 384 -4.72 -20.43 -9.16
CA ALA A 384 -5.43 -19.77 -10.26
C ALA A 384 -5.84 -20.79 -11.33
N ASP A 385 -6.94 -20.53 -12.05
CA ASP A 385 -7.38 -21.37 -13.18
C ASP A 385 -6.75 -20.90 -14.49
N HIS A 386 -6.62 -19.57 -14.66
CA HIS A 386 -5.98 -18.94 -15.81
C HIS A 386 -5.06 -17.82 -15.35
N VAL A 387 -3.89 -17.72 -15.95
CA VAL A 387 -2.90 -16.66 -15.66
C VAL A 387 -2.50 -15.98 -16.98
N PHE A 388 -2.75 -14.69 -17.06
CA PHE A 388 -2.30 -13.82 -18.13
C PHE A 388 -1.23 -12.90 -17.57
N VAL A 389 -0.04 -12.89 -18.17
CA VAL A 389 1.10 -12.11 -17.69
C VAL A 389 1.44 -11.04 -18.72
N ALA A 390 1.44 -9.77 -18.30
CA ALA A 390 1.91 -8.65 -19.10
C ALA A 390 3.44 -8.56 -19.08
N ASP A 391 4.00 -7.65 -19.89
CA ASP A 391 5.43 -7.37 -19.79
C ASP A 391 5.77 -6.58 -18.52
N ILE A 392 7.04 -6.62 -18.14
CA ILE A 392 7.53 -6.07 -16.87
C ILE A 392 7.34 -4.55 -16.82
N TYR A 393 6.81 -4.05 -15.72
CA TYR A 393 6.85 -2.62 -15.40
C TYR A 393 8.25 -2.26 -14.86
N PRO A 394 9.03 -1.41 -15.57
CA PRO A 394 10.45 -1.23 -15.29
C PRO A 394 10.75 -0.45 -14.02
N ALA A 395 9.84 0.43 -13.54
CA ALA A 395 10.05 1.28 -12.36
C ALA A 395 11.41 1.99 -12.37
N SER A 396 11.80 2.55 -13.52
CA SER A 396 13.08 3.24 -13.77
C SER A 396 14.33 2.32 -13.85
N GLU A 397 14.18 1.00 -13.84
CA GLU A 397 15.29 0.07 -14.11
C GLU A 397 15.56 -0.05 -15.61
N ALA A 398 16.82 -0.28 -15.98
CA ALA A 398 17.18 -0.71 -17.33
C ALA A 398 16.72 -2.15 -17.55
N SER A 399 16.34 -2.48 -18.78
CA SER A 399 15.98 -3.85 -19.15
C SER A 399 17.17 -4.79 -19.01
N ILE A 400 16.90 -6.02 -18.55
CA ILE A 400 17.87 -7.11 -18.48
C ILE A 400 17.62 -8.04 -19.69
N PRO A 401 18.61 -8.28 -20.56
CA PRO A 401 18.45 -9.16 -21.73
C PRO A 401 17.90 -10.54 -21.35
N GLY A 402 16.85 -10.98 -22.04
CA GLY A 402 16.20 -12.28 -21.80
C GLY A 402 15.22 -12.31 -20.61
N VAL A 403 15.05 -11.21 -19.88
CA VAL A 403 14.09 -11.12 -18.76
C VAL A 403 12.87 -10.31 -19.18
N THR A 404 11.72 -10.96 -19.29
CA THR A 404 10.44 -10.38 -19.71
C THR A 404 9.30 -10.99 -18.90
N GLY A 405 8.06 -10.60 -19.13
CA GLY A 405 6.91 -11.28 -18.55
C GLY A 405 6.80 -12.77 -18.92
N GLN A 406 7.40 -13.16 -20.07
CA GLN A 406 7.50 -14.58 -20.45
C GLN A 406 8.26 -15.42 -19.40
N THR A 407 9.25 -14.84 -18.72
CA THR A 407 10.00 -15.51 -17.63
C THR A 407 9.07 -16.04 -16.53
N VAL A 408 8.03 -15.29 -16.20
CA VAL A 408 7.02 -15.70 -15.19
C VAL A 408 6.11 -16.79 -15.75
N VAL A 409 5.70 -16.67 -17.02
CA VAL A 409 4.89 -17.70 -17.69
C VAL A 409 5.63 -19.03 -17.74
N ASP A 410 6.92 -19.01 -18.15
CA ASP A 410 7.75 -20.22 -18.22
C ASP A 410 7.88 -20.88 -16.84
N SER A 411 8.06 -20.09 -15.79
CA SER A 411 8.09 -20.58 -14.41
C SER A 411 6.76 -21.22 -14.00
N ALA A 412 5.62 -20.60 -14.31
CA ALA A 412 4.30 -21.15 -14.01
C ALA A 412 4.05 -22.49 -14.72
N LEU A 413 4.38 -22.57 -16.02
CA LEU A 413 4.27 -23.79 -16.82
C LEU A 413 5.22 -24.89 -16.31
N ALA A 414 6.46 -24.54 -15.95
CA ALA A 414 7.42 -25.48 -15.37
C ALA A 414 6.95 -26.04 -14.02
N CYS A 415 6.17 -25.29 -13.24
CA CYS A 415 5.52 -25.75 -12.02
C CYS A 415 4.20 -26.51 -12.28
N GLY A 416 3.86 -26.80 -13.55
CA GLY A 416 2.67 -27.57 -13.93
C GLY A 416 1.36 -26.78 -13.98
N HIS A 417 1.41 -25.43 -14.04
CA HIS A 417 0.19 -24.65 -14.19
C HIS A 417 -0.46 -24.91 -15.55
N PRO A 418 -1.78 -25.25 -15.63
CA PRO A 418 -2.41 -25.71 -16.87
C PRO A 418 -2.65 -24.60 -17.90
N SER A 419 -2.69 -23.33 -17.49
CA SER A 419 -3.09 -22.21 -18.33
C SER A 419 -2.38 -20.92 -17.93
N ALA A 420 -1.18 -20.70 -18.45
CA ALA A 420 -0.41 -19.46 -18.30
C ALA A 420 -0.04 -18.90 -19.68
N HIS A 421 -0.29 -17.59 -19.90
CA HIS A 421 -0.17 -16.95 -21.21
C HIS A 421 0.54 -15.60 -21.10
N PHE A 422 1.51 -15.34 -22.00
CA PHE A 422 2.17 -14.05 -22.09
C PHE A 422 1.41 -13.11 -23.02
N ILE A 423 1.05 -11.93 -22.52
CA ILE A 423 0.37 -10.86 -23.28
C ILE A 423 1.23 -9.59 -23.15
N PRO A 424 2.20 -9.35 -24.05
CA PRO A 424 3.21 -8.28 -23.87
C PRO A 424 2.62 -6.90 -23.61
N LYS A 425 1.51 -6.56 -24.27
CA LYS A 425 0.86 -5.26 -24.14
C LYS A 425 -0.13 -5.27 -22.98
N THR A 426 0.19 -4.61 -21.88
CA THR A 426 -0.71 -4.43 -20.71
C THR A 426 -2.11 -3.92 -21.13
N SER A 427 -2.17 -3.06 -22.15
CA SER A 427 -3.45 -2.55 -22.68
C SER A 427 -4.34 -3.60 -23.36
N LYS A 428 -3.83 -4.81 -23.64
CA LYS A 428 -4.55 -5.90 -24.29
C LYS A 428 -4.87 -7.08 -23.35
N ILE A 429 -4.34 -7.06 -22.14
CA ILE A 429 -4.48 -8.19 -21.20
C ILE A 429 -5.94 -8.39 -20.75
N HIS A 430 -6.71 -7.30 -20.62
CA HIS A 430 -8.13 -7.37 -20.27
C HIS A 430 -8.98 -8.02 -21.36
N GLU A 431 -8.62 -7.84 -22.64
CA GLU A 431 -9.29 -8.51 -23.76
C GLU A 431 -9.03 -10.03 -23.72
N ALA A 432 -7.76 -10.40 -23.47
CA ALA A 432 -7.37 -11.81 -23.36
C ALA A 432 -8.04 -12.52 -22.18
N ALA A 433 -8.04 -11.90 -21.01
CA ALA A 433 -8.74 -12.42 -19.84
C ALA A 433 -10.26 -12.46 -20.08
N GLY A 434 -10.85 -11.41 -20.64
CA GLY A 434 -12.27 -11.31 -20.93
C GLY A 434 -12.79 -12.36 -21.89
N ALA A 435 -11.95 -12.82 -22.84
CA ALA A 435 -12.29 -13.84 -23.83
C ALA A 435 -12.52 -15.24 -23.24
N VAL A 436 -11.96 -15.54 -22.07
CA VAL A 436 -12.10 -16.85 -21.39
C VAL A 436 -13.10 -16.83 -20.24
N LEU A 437 -13.71 -15.67 -19.92
CA LEU A 437 -14.62 -15.55 -18.78
C LEU A 437 -15.89 -16.36 -18.93
N GLU A 438 -16.25 -17.00 -17.84
CA GLU A 438 -17.51 -17.71 -17.63
C GLU A 438 -18.29 -17.11 -16.47
N GLU A 439 -19.53 -17.54 -16.31
CA GLU A 439 -20.38 -17.13 -15.20
C GLU A 439 -19.88 -17.72 -13.87
N GLY A 440 -19.68 -16.87 -12.89
CA GLY A 440 -19.13 -17.22 -11.59
C GLY A 440 -17.62 -16.98 -11.47
N ASP A 441 -16.96 -16.38 -12.48
CA ASP A 441 -15.52 -16.09 -12.42
C ASP A 441 -15.20 -14.87 -11.56
N LEU A 442 -14.06 -14.95 -10.87
CA LEU A 442 -13.40 -13.82 -10.26
C LEU A 442 -12.12 -13.51 -11.04
N VAL A 443 -11.98 -12.25 -11.47
CA VAL A 443 -10.76 -11.75 -12.11
C VAL A 443 -9.94 -10.95 -11.13
N LEU A 444 -8.66 -11.30 -10.99
CA LEU A 444 -7.68 -10.54 -10.21
C LEU A 444 -6.78 -9.75 -11.15
N SER A 445 -6.69 -8.43 -10.95
CA SER A 445 -5.68 -7.56 -11.53
C SER A 445 -4.56 -7.40 -10.50
N LEU A 446 -3.38 -7.99 -10.73
CA LEU A 446 -2.28 -8.06 -9.75
C LEU A 446 -1.02 -7.33 -10.25
N GLY A 447 -0.46 -6.46 -9.42
CA GLY A 447 0.83 -5.83 -9.70
C GLY A 447 0.95 -4.38 -9.25
N ALA A 448 2.17 -3.94 -8.96
CA ALA A 448 2.47 -2.58 -8.51
C ALA A 448 2.52 -1.53 -9.65
N GLY A 449 2.56 -1.99 -10.91
CA GLY A 449 2.59 -1.14 -12.10
C GLY A 449 1.22 -0.64 -12.53
N ASN A 450 1.06 -0.44 -13.83
CA ASN A 450 -0.16 0.11 -14.43
C ASN A 450 -1.21 -0.95 -14.83
N ILE A 451 -1.07 -2.19 -14.37
CA ILE A 451 -2.04 -3.28 -14.64
C ILE A 451 -3.46 -2.94 -14.17
N HIS A 452 -3.61 -2.13 -13.11
CA HIS A 452 -4.89 -1.65 -12.60
C HIS A 452 -5.74 -0.96 -13.67
N GLU A 453 -5.12 -0.35 -14.70
CA GLU A 453 -5.86 0.22 -15.83
C GLU A 453 -6.60 -0.86 -16.62
N ALA A 454 -5.99 -2.04 -16.78
CA ALA A 454 -6.65 -3.18 -17.44
C ALA A 454 -7.80 -3.73 -16.58
N GLY A 455 -7.64 -3.79 -15.26
CA GLY A 455 -8.71 -4.13 -14.33
C GLY A 455 -9.89 -3.18 -14.43
N ASN A 456 -9.63 -1.88 -14.43
CA ASN A 456 -10.67 -0.85 -14.58
C ASN A 456 -11.39 -0.93 -15.94
N ARG A 457 -10.66 -1.19 -17.04
CA ARG A 457 -11.27 -1.38 -18.37
C ARG A 457 -12.18 -2.58 -18.38
N LEU A 458 -11.72 -3.74 -17.92
CA LEU A 458 -12.53 -4.94 -17.83
C LEU A 458 -13.80 -4.71 -17.00
N ALA A 459 -13.67 -4.06 -15.84
CA ALA A 459 -14.81 -3.71 -15.00
C ALA A 459 -15.83 -2.82 -15.70
N ALA A 460 -15.38 -1.82 -16.47
CA ALA A 460 -16.24 -0.96 -17.27
C ALA A 460 -16.94 -1.72 -18.38
N ASP A 461 -16.24 -2.61 -19.09
CA ASP A 461 -16.80 -3.42 -20.19
C ASP A 461 -17.85 -4.41 -19.67
N LEU A 462 -17.59 -5.07 -18.54
CA LEU A 462 -18.55 -5.96 -17.89
C LEU A 462 -19.81 -5.21 -17.42
N LYS A 463 -19.64 -4.03 -16.84
CA LYS A 463 -20.75 -3.16 -16.44
C LYS A 463 -21.62 -2.74 -17.62
N ASN A 464 -20.99 -2.38 -18.74
CA ASN A 464 -21.70 -2.03 -19.97
C ASN A 464 -22.44 -3.23 -20.54
N ARG A 465 -21.81 -4.41 -20.55
CA ARG A 465 -22.45 -5.66 -20.99
C ARG A 465 -23.70 -5.96 -20.16
N ASP A 466 -23.60 -5.91 -18.85
CA ASP A 466 -24.73 -6.24 -17.98
C ASP A 466 -25.88 -5.26 -18.16
N ARG A 467 -25.59 -3.96 -18.34
CA ARG A 467 -26.60 -2.96 -18.69
C ARG A 467 -27.31 -3.27 -20.03
N LEU A 468 -26.55 -3.71 -21.03
CA LEU A 468 -27.14 -4.12 -22.33
C LEU A 468 -28.02 -5.36 -22.19
N LEU A 469 -27.59 -6.34 -21.37
CA LEU A 469 -28.41 -7.55 -21.11
C LEU A 469 -29.69 -7.23 -20.36
N GLU A 470 -29.72 -6.26 -19.47
CA GLU A 470 -30.92 -5.76 -18.79
C GLU A 470 -31.91 -5.12 -19.78
N VAL A 471 -31.41 -4.39 -20.78
CA VAL A 471 -32.24 -3.67 -21.77
C VAL A 471 -32.68 -4.57 -22.89
N MET A 472 -31.82 -5.46 -23.41
CA MET A 472 -32.04 -6.25 -24.61
C MET A 472 -32.49 -7.70 -24.32
N GLY A 473 -32.52 -8.11 -23.05
CA GLY A 473 -32.79 -9.50 -22.65
C GLY A 473 -31.55 -10.41 -22.76
N PRO A 474 -31.66 -11.69 -22.38
CA PRO A 474 -30.57 -12.65 -22.29
C PRO A 474 -30.05 -13.15 -23.64
N GLY A 475 -29.62 -12.26 -24.52
CA GLY A 475 -28.86 -12.58 -25.74
C GLY A 475 -27.39 -12.87 -25.41
N ARG A 476 -26.70 -13.65 -26.28
CA ARG A 476 -25.24 -13.84 -26.15
C ARG A 476 -24.52 -12.58 -26.61
N ILE A 477 -24.21 -11.66 -25.70
CA ILE A 477 -23.33 -10.54 -25.97
C ILE A 477 -21.90 -11.02 -25.71
N LYS A 478 -21.11 -11.23 -26.77
CA LYS A 478 -19.66 -11.47 -26.66
C LYS A 478 -18.95 -10.13 -26.53
N LEU A 479 -18.24 -9.91 -25.45
CA LEU A 479 -17.39 -8.72 -25.26
C LEU A 479 -16.08 -8.81 -26.03
N TYR A 480 -15.54 -10.02 -26.17
CA TYR A 480 -14.23 -10.25 -26.76
C TYR A 480 -14.25 -11.50 -27.63
N GLU A 481 -13.41 -11.52 -28.66
CA GLU A 481 -13.20 -12.73 -29.45
C GLU A 481 -12.21 -13.68 -28.74
N PRO A 482 -12.39 -15.01 -28.84
CA PRO A 482 -11.43 -15.97 -28.30
C PRO A 482 -10.04 -15.75 -28.91
N LEU A 483 -8.99 -15.91 -28.10
CA LEU A 483 -7.61 -15.93 -28.60
C LEU A 483 -7.52 -17.01 -29.68
N SER A 484 -7.15 -16.63 -30.91
CA SER A 484 -6.88 -17.60 -31.97
C SER A 484 -5.70 -18.47 -31.57
N LYS A 485 -5.76 -19.78 -31.85
CA LYS A 485 -4.69 -20.76 -31.57
C LYS A 485 -3.32 -20.39 -32.18
N HIS A 486 -3.25 -19.31 -32.97
CA HIS A 486 -2.06 -18.84 -33.69
C HIS A 486 -1.26 -17.75 -32.99
N THR A 487 -1.65 -17.29 -31.81
CA THR A 487 -0.88 -16.27 -31.08
C THR A 487 0.36 -16.83 -30.36
N THR A 488 0.57 -18.14 -30.42
CA THR A 488 1.74 -18.83 -29.85
C THR A 488 2.94 -18.92 -30.80
N MET A 489 2.83 -18.42 -32.04
CA MET A 489 3.91 -18.45 -33.03
C MET A 489 4.12 -17.12 -33.74
N LEU A 490 4.58 -16.12 -33.01
CA LEU A 490 5.24 -14.94 -33.58
C LEU A 490 6.36 -14.47 -32.65
N VAL A 491 7.38 -15.34 -32.49
CA VAL A 491 8.74 -14.94 -32.11
C VAL A 491 9.65 -15.74 -33.02
N GLY A 492 9.92 -15.18 -34.16
CA GLY A 492 10.82 -15.74 -35.15
C GLY A 492 10.88 -14.84 -36.36
N GLY A 493 11.77 -13.83 -36.31
CA GLY A 493 12.03 -12.90 -37.39
C GLY A 493 12.75 -11.67 -36.85
#